data_d57e12b81424a3d825aea88683d053ad
#
_entry.id   d57e12b81424a3d825aea88683d053ad
#
_cell.length_a   1.000
_cell.length_b   1.000
_cell.length_c   1.000
_cell.angle_alpha   90.00
_cell.angle_beta   90.00
_cell.angle_gamma   90.00
#
_symmetry.space_group_name_H-M   'P 1'
#
loop_
_entity.id
_entity.type
_entity.pdbx_description
1 polymer ?
#
loop_
_entity_poly.entity_id
_entity_poly.type
_entity_poly.pdbx_seq_one_letter_code
_entity_poly.pdbx_strand_id
1 'polypeptide(L)'
;MRKDNLGIILGLSAYVLWGLLSLYWKLLSGIEAYSTFAYRIIFTVLTMLIYMLVSGRKTVYLKDLKGLVNNKKSFWTMFVASILISINWLVYIFAVTHGHATEASLGYYMMPIISILLSVLVLREHLARVVSLAILIAIMGVGILVYQTGHFPLISLTLALSFGFYGLLKKSISLSSDFSMLVESSFIAPFALIYIVFFAKDFLTDYNILQLVLLSLSGIITAVPLLLFAEAIKRAPLNIIGFIQYINPTIQLLLALFIFKETIVSGEIIGFIFIWLAILVFSIGQVHTMLKKGK
;
A
#
# COMPACT_ATOMS: atom_id res chain seq x y z
N MET A 1 -2.37 -20.91 -15.87
CA MET A 1 -1.79 -20.53 -14.54
C MET A 1 -2.82 -20.81 -13.47
N ARG A 2 -2.44 -21.42 -12.32
CA ARG A 2 -3.33 -21.53 -11.16
C ARG A 2 -3.68 -20.11 -10.69
N LYS A 3 -4.91 -19.90 -10.19
CA LYS A 3 -5.38 -18.58 -9.72
C LYS A 3 -4.42 -17.95 -8.71
N ASP A 4 -3.86 -18.76 -7.82
CA ASP A 4 -2.91 -18.32 -6.79
C ASP A 4 -1.61 -17.76 -7.39
N ASN A 5 -1.06 -18.37 -8.46
CA ASN A 5 0.17 -17.90 -9.11
C ASN A 5 -0.03 -16.51 -9.74
N LEU A 6 -1.20 -16.26 -10.34
CA LEU A 6 -1.52 -14.96 -10.89
C LEU A 6 -1.63 -13.92 -9.76
N GLY A 7 -2.27 -14.26 -8.62
CA GLY A 7 -2.35 -13.38 -7.45
C GLY A 7 -0.97 -13.00 -6.91
N ILE A 8 -0.04 -13.96 -6.84
CA ILE A 8 1.34 -13.72 -6.41
C ILE A 8 2.06 -12.76 -7.36
N ILE A 9 1.95 -12.97 -8.68
CA ILE A 9 2.58 -12.10 -9.68
C ILE A 9 2.01 -10.67 -9.59
N LEU A 10 0.69 -10.52 -9.47
CA LEU A 10 0.05 -9.22 -9.32
C LEU A 10 0.49 -8.50 -8.04
N GLY A 11 0.59 -9.23 -6.92
CA GLY A 11 1.11 -8.71 -5.67
C GLY A 11 2.57 -8.26 -5.76
N LEU A 12 3.42 -9.10 -6.35
CA LEU A 12 4.82 -8.77 -6.62
C LEU A 12 4.93 -7.49 -7.46
N SER A 13 4.19 -7.41 -8.57
CA SER A 13 4.18 -6.23 -9.44
C SER A 13 3.73 -4.98 -8.70
N ALA A 14 2.68 -5.07 -7.87
CA ALA A 14 2.19 -3.95 -7.08
C ALA A 14 3.27 -3.42 -6.12
N TYR A 15 3.94 -4.31 -5.39
CA TYR A 15 4.94 -3.89 -4.39
C TYR A 15 6.26 -3.43 -5.01
N VAL A 16 6.66 -3.98 -6.16
CA VAL A 16 7.79 -3.43 -6.94
C VAL A 16 7.46 -2.02 -7.42
N LEU A 17 6.28 -1.79 -7.99
CA LEU A 17 5.86 -0.46 -8.41
C LEU A 17 5.83 0.51 -7.22
N TRP A 18 5.24 0.13 -6.08
CA TRP A 18 5.23 0.97 -4.89
C TRP A 18 6.63 1.27 -4.36
N GLY A 19 7.54 0.31 -4.41
CA GLY A 19 8.95 0.54 -4.05
C GLY A 19 9.62 1.58 -4.92
N LEU A 20 9.35 1.58 -6.23
CA LEU A 20 9.88 2.52 -7.19
C LEU A 20 9.21 3.91 -7.15
N LEU A 21 8.02 4.02 -6.54
CA LEU A 21 7.29 5.29 -6.50
C LEU A 21 7.99 6.39 -5.70
N SER A 22 8.92 6.06 -4.81
CA SER A 22 9.75 7.06 -4.12
C SER A 22 10.53 7.94 -5.11
N LEU A 23 10.96 7.38 -6.24
CA LEU A 23 11.60 8.15 -7.32
C LEU A 23 10.63 9.16 -7.95
N TYR A 24 9.38 8.74 -8.18
CA TYR A 24 8.36 9.60 -8.75
C TYR A 24 7.99 10.76 -7.81
N TRP A 25 7.76 10.47 -6.53
CA TRP A 25 7.41 11.51 -5.56
C TRP A 25 8.55 12.49 -5.32
N LYS A 26 9.81 12.04 -5.47
CA LYS A 26 10.96 12.95 -5.41
C LYS A 26 10.95 13.99 -6.52
N LEU A 27 10.44 13.68 -7.72
CA LEU A 27 10.30 14.66 -8.80
C LEU A 27 9.27 15.75 -8.49
N LEU A 28 8.35 15.49 -7.55
CA LEU A 28 7.33 16.43 -7.08
C LEU A 28 7.70 17.15 -5.77
N SER A 29 8.94 16.98 -5.28
CA SER A 29 9.38 17.57 -4.00
C SER A 29 9.37 19.12 -3.95
N GLY A 30 9.19 19.78 -5.09
CA GLY A 30 9.01 21.24 -5.17
C GLY A 30 7.55 21.70 -4.96
N ILE A 31 6.61 20.79 -4.76
CA ILE A 31 5.19 21.05 -4.48
C ILE A 31 4.91 20.68 -3.04
N GLU A 32 4.06 21.45 -2.37
CA GLU A 32 3.65 21.18 -1.00
C GLU A 32 2.98 19.79 -0.92
N ALA A 33 3.36 19.00 0.11
CA ALA A 33 2.99 17.58 0.18
C ALA A 33 1.48 17.35 0.29
N TYR A 34 0.77 18.21 1.02
CA TYR A 34 -0.69 18.10 1.14
C TYR A 34 -1.39 18.49 -0.17
N SER A 35 -0.86 19.47 -0.92
CA SER A 35 -1.33 19.84 -2.26
C SER A 35 -1.10 18.68 -3.23
N THR A 36 0.10 18.08 -3.22
CA THR A 36 0.40 16.87 -4.00
C THR A 36 -0.58 15.74 -3.69
N PHE A 37 -0.89 15.51 -2.41
CA PHE A 37 -1.86 14.50 -1.99
C PHE A 37 -3.27 14.81 -2.50
N ALA A 38 -3.74 16.04 -2.34
CA ALA A 38 -5.08 16.44 -2.74
C ALA A 38 -5.27 16.33 -4.27
N TYR A 39 -4.33 16.86 -5.07
CA TYR A 39 -4.36 16.72 -6.52
C TYR A 39 -4.28 15.25 -6.96
N ARG A 40 -3.45 14.44 -6.32
CA ARG A 40 -3.39 12.99 -6.58
C ARG A 40 -4.75 12.32 -6.43
N ILE A 41 -5.52 12.64 -5.39
CA ILE A 41 -6.87 12.09 -5.20
C ILE A 41 -7.79 12.51 -6.36
N ILE A 42 -7.81 13.79 -6.72
CA ILE A 42 -8.65 14.29 -7.81
C ILE A 42 -8.26 13.62 -9.14
N PHE A 43 -6.97 13.56 -9.47
CA PHE A 43 -6.52 12.90 -10.70
C PHE A 43 -6.74 11.39 -10.68
N THR A 44 -6.78 10.75 -9.50
CA THR A 44 -7.17 9.34 -9.40
C THR A 44 -8.64 9.15 -9.74
N VAL A 45 -9.55 9.99 -9.23
CA VAL A 45 -10.96 9.95 -9.61
C VAL A 45 -11.14 10.15 -11.12
N LEU A 46 -10.49 11.18 -11.68
CA LEU A 46 -10.53 11.45 -13.12
C LEU A 46 -10.00 10.26 -13.94
N THR A 47 -8.87 9.68 -13.53
CA THR A 47 -8.29 8.51 -14.18
C THR A 47 -9.26 7.33 -14.18
N MET A 48 -9.91 7.06 -13.06
CA MET A 48 -10.85 5.94 -12.95
C MET A 48 -12.14 6.19 -13.73
N LEU A 49 -12.61 7.43 -13.81
CA LEU A 49 -13.75 7.81 -14.66
C LEU A 49 -13.41 7.66 -16.15
N ILE A 50 -12.24 8.14 -16.57
CA ILE A 50 -11.77 7.97 -17.96
C ILE A 50 -11.62 6.47 -18.27
N TYR A 51 -11.03 5.70 -17.38
CA TYR A 51 -10.90 4.25 -17.53
C TYR A 51 -12.27 3.58 -17.69
N MET A 52 -13.27 3.94 -16.89
CA MET A 52 -14.65 3.43 -17.01
C MET A 52 -15.23 3.70 -18.39
N LEU A 53 -15.04 4.91 -18.93
CA LEU A 53 -15.56 5.31 -20.23
C LEU A 53 -14.86 4.58 -21.37
N VAL A 54 -13.52 4.57 -21.36
CA VAL A 54 -12.69 3.95 -22.43
C VAL A 54 -12.82 2.43 -22.46
N SER A 55 -12.90 1.79 -21.28
CA SER A 55 -13.02 0.33 -21.18
C SER A 55 -14.43 -0.20 -21.47
N GLY A 56 -15.42 0.67 -21.70
CA GLY A 56 -16.80 0.26 -21.91
C GLY A 56 -17.47 -0.38 -20.68
N ARG A 57 -16.88 -0.27 -19.50
CA ARG A 57 -17.32 -0.95 -18.26
C ARG A 57 -18.45 -0.24 -17.52
N LYS A 58 -19.09 0.76 -18.13
CA LYS A 58 -20.18 1.54 -17.53
C LYS A 58 -21.29 0.67 -16.92
N THR A 59 -21.66 -0.40 -17.60
CA THR A 59 -22.70 -1.33 -17.11
C THR A 59 -22.27 -2.09 -15.86
N VAL A 60 -20.99 -2.48 -15.76
CA VAL A 60 -20.42 -3.13 -14.58
C VAL A 60 -20.43 -2.16 -13.40
N TYR A 61 -19.98 -0.92 -13.63
CA TYR A 61 -19.96 0.13 -12.60
C TYR A 61 -21.35 0.45 -12.07
N LEU A 62 -22.37 0.55 -12.95
CA LEU A 62 -23.75 0.77 -12.53
C LEU A 62 -24.31 -0.40 -11.72
N LYS A 63 -23.96 -1.64 -12.09
CA LYS A 63 -24.34 -2.84 -11.33
C LYS A 63 -23.68 -2.85 -9.95
N ASP A 64 -22.37 -2.60 -9.90
CA ASP A 64 -21.60 -2.56 -8.66
C ASP A 64 -22.08 -1.43 -7.75
N LEU A 65 -22.43 -0.25 -8.31
CA LEU A 65 -23.02 0.87 -7.57
C LEU A 65 -24.36 0.51 -6.94
N LYS A 66 -25.26 -0.13 -7.70
CA LYS A 66 -26.54 -0.61 -7.18
C LYS A 66 -26.30 -1.65 -6.05
N GLY A 67 -25.37 -2.56 -6.25
CA GLY A 67 -24.97 -3.55 -5.24
C GLY A 67 -24.45 -2.90 -3.98
N LEU A 68 -23.61 -1.87 -4.11
CA LEU A 68 -23.04 -1.13 -2.99
C LEU A 68 -24.11 -0.38 -2.20
N VAL A 69 -24.98 0.37 -2.88
CA VAL A 69 -26.03 1.19 -2.24
C VAL A 69 -27.08 0.30 -1.54
N ASN A 70 -27.44 -0.82 -2.16
CA ASN A 70 -28.44 -1.74 -1.60
C ASN A 70 -27.89 -2.61 -0.46
N ASN A 71 -26.57 -2.72 -0.31
CA ASN A 71 -25.94 -3.50 0.74
C ASN A 71 -25.22 -2.57 1.73
N LYS A 72 -25.92 -2.23 2.81
CA LYS A 72 -25.37 -1.36 3.87
C LYS A 72 -24.01 -1.86 4.41
N LYS A 73 -23.84 -3.17 4.55
CA LYS A 73 -22.57 -3.74 5.02
C LYS A 73 -21.44 -3.44 4.04
N SER A 74 -21.64 -3.69 2.74
CA SER A 74 -20.64 -3.38 1.70
C SER A 74 -20.34 -1.89 1.65
N PHE A 75 -21.35 -1.04 1.76
CA PHE A 75 -21.19 0.42 1.77
C PHE A 75 -20.29 0.87 2.93
N TRP A 76 -20.60 0.46 4.15
CA TRP A 76 -19.81 0.84 5.33
C TRP A 76 -18.41 0.22 5.31
N THR A 77 -18.26 -1.01 4.79
CA THR A 77 -16.94 -1.63 4.60
C THR A 77 -16.08 -0.81 3.63
N MET A 78 -16.66 -0.37 2.52
CA MET A 78 -15.98 0.51 1.55
C MET A 78 -15.62 1.85 2.17
N PHE A 79 -16.55 2.47 2.89
CA PHE A 79 -16.32 3.75 3.54
C PHE A 79 -15.17 3.67 4.56
N VAL A 80 -15.18 2.63 5.42
CA VAL A 80 -14.10 2.41 6.39
C VAL A 80 -12.77 2.12 5.68
N ALA A 81 -12.78 1.31 4.61
CA ALA A 81 -11.58 1.05 3.81
C ALA A 81 -10.99 2.35 3.22
N SER A 82 -11.86 3.25 2.72
CA SER A 82 -11.45 4.56 2.19
C SER A 82 -10.82 5.44 3.25
N ILE A 83 -11.37 5.45 4.46
CA ILE A 83 -10.80 6.20 5.60
C ILE A 83 -9.44 5.61 5.98
N LEU A 84 -9.33 4.29 6.10
CA LEU A 84 -8.08 3.62 6.52
C LEU A 84 -6.93 3.90 5.54
N ILE A 85 -7.18 3.81 4.23
CA ILE A 85 -6.14 4.10 3.24
C ILE A 85 -5.78 5.59 3.21
N SER A 86 -6.73 6.47 3.48
CA SER A 86 -6.50 7.91 3.56
C SER A 86 -5.68 8.29 4.78
N ILE A 87 -5.99 7.71 5.94
CA ILE A 87 -5.17 7.86 7.16
C ILE A 87 -3.75 7.40 6.88
N ASN A 88 -3.59 6.23 6.25
CA ASN A 88 -2.27 5.71 5.89
C ASN A 88 -1.47 6.72 5.06
N TRP A 89 -2.05 7.25 4.00
CA TRP A 89 -1.38 8.19 3.11
C TRP A 89 -1.10 9.54 3.79
N LEU A 90 -2.05 10.03 4.58
CA LEU A 90 -1.90 11.30 5.29
C LEU A 90 -0.81 11.23 6.36
N VAL A 91 -0.80 10.16 7.16
CA VAL A 91 0.22 9.93 8.19
C VAL A 91 1.60 9.74 7.55
N TYR A 92 1.68 9.07 6.40
CA TYR A 92 2.93 8.95 5.65
C TYR A 92 3.46 10.31 5.19
N ILE A 93 2.60 11.14 4.60
CA ILE A 93 2.98 12.48 4.16
C ILE A 93 3.44 13.31 5.36
N PHE A 94 2.65 13.31 6.45
CA PHE A 94 3.01 14.00 7.68
C PHE A 94 4.38 13.56 8.19
N ALA A 95 4.64 12.25 8.26
CA ALA A 95 5.90 11.71 8.75
C ALA A 95 7.09 12.20 7.91
N VAL A 96 6.99 12.12 6.58
CA VAL A 96 8.08 12.51 5.67
C VAL A 96 8.35 14.03 5.73
N THR A 97 7.28 14.83 5.83
CA THR A 97 7.43 16.31 5.82
C THR A 97 7.86 16.89 7.16
N HIS A 98 7.65 16.16 8.27
CA HIS A 98 8.00 16.63 9.62
C HIS A 98 9.23 15.94 10.23
N GLY A 99 10.04 15.28 9.41
CA GLY A 99 11.31 14.69 9.86
C GLY A 99 11.16 13.33 10.58
N HIS A 100 10.01 12.65 10.44
CA HIS A 100 9.75 11.31 10.98
C HIS A 100 9.87 10.20 9.92
N ALA A 101 10.73 10.38 8.91
CA ALA A 101 10.88 9.43 7.81
C ALA A 101 11.33 8.03 8.28
N THR A 102 12.19 7.97 9.32
CA THR A 102 12.60 6.70 9.93
C THR A 102 11.41 5.94 10.52
N GLU A 103 10.48 6.63 11.22
CA GLU A 103 9.28 5.99 11.75
C GLU A 103 8.34 5.52 10.64
N ALA A 104 8.21 6.29 9.56
CA ALA A 104 7.44 5.86 8.38
C ALA A 104 8.03 4.60 7.76
N SER A 105 9.35 4.55 7.59
CA SER A 105 10.06 3.37 7.09
C SER A 105 9.83 2.14 7.98
N LEU A 106 9.96 2.30 9.30
CA LEU A 106 9.66 1.24 10.27
C LEU A 106 8.22 0.74 10.12
N GLY A 107 7.25 1.64 9.92
CA GLY A 107 5.85 1.29 9.66
C GLY A 107 5.70 0.37 8.45
N TYR A 108 6.40 0.66 7.35
CA TYR A 108 6.40 -0.20 6.17
C TYR A 108 6.99 -1.59 6.43
N TYR A 109 7.97 -1.72 7.31
CA TYR A 109 8.47 -3.03 7.74
C TYR A 109 7.53 -3.76 8.71
N MET A 110 6.71 -3.03 9.47
CA MET A 110 5.70 -3.62 10.36
C MET A 110 4.44 -4.07 9.61
N MET A 111 4.06 -3.41 8.49
CA MET A 111 2.86 -3.72 7.70
C MET A 111 2.71 -5.20 7.35
N PRO A 112 3.74 -5.90 6.83
CA PRO A 112 3.64 -7.32 6.52
C PRO A 112 3.28 -8.19 7.72
N ILE A 113 3.87 -7.92 8.87
CA ILE A 113 3.58 -8.66 10.11
C ILE A 113 2.12 -8.49 10.48
N ILE A 114 1.61 -7.25 10.49
CA ILE A 114 0.20 -6.96 10.79
C ILE A 114 -0.73 -7.63 9.77
N SER A 115 -0.42 -7.55 8.47
CA SER A 115 -1.21 -8.20 7.42
C SER A 115 -1.31 -9.71 7.62
N ILE A 116 -0.20 -10.36 7.98
CA ILE A 116 -0.14 -11.79 8.23
C ILE A 116 -0.90 -12.15 9.52
N LEU A 117 -0.69 -11.40 10.60
CA LEU A 117 -1.42 -11.61 11.85
C LEU A 117 -2.93 -11.49 11.63
N LEU A 118 -3.40 -10.47 10.91
CA LEU A 118 -4.81 -10.33 10.57
C LEU A 118 -5.33 -11.48 9.70
N SER A 119 -4.52 -11.99 8.77
CA SER A 119 -4.90 -13.14 7.95
C SER A 119 -5.15 -14.40 8.79
N VAL A 120 -4.33 -14.62 9.81
CA VAL A 120 -4.47 -15.76 10.72
C VAL A 120 -5.63 -15.57 11.71
N LEU A 121 -5.68 -14.42 12.36
CA LEU A 121 -6.63 -14.18 13.45
C LEU A 121 -8.06 -13.99 12.93
N VAL A 122 -8.22 -13.27 11.81
CA VAL A 122 -9.55 -12.91 11.30
C VAL A 122 -10.00 -13.82 10.17
N LEU A 123 -9.14 -14.11 9.20
CA LEU A 123 -9.47 -14.96 8.06
C LEU A 123 -9.23 -16.45 8.35
N ARG A 124 -8.62 -16.77 9.48
CA ARG A 124 -8.27 -18.15 9.90
C ARG A 124 -7.43 -18.88 8.84
N GLU A 125 -6.56 -18.13 8.15
CA GLU A 125 -5.63 -18.72 7.19
C GLU A 125 -4.62 -19.60 7.92
N HIS A 126 -4.40 -20.82 7.42
CA HIS A 126 -3.45 -21.75 8.01
C HIS A 126 -2.04 -21.40 7.59
N LEU A 127 -1.14 -21.32 8.57
CA LEU A 127 0.28 -21.10 8.32
C LEU A 127 1.03 -22.43 8.27
N ALA A 128 1.85 -22.63 7.24
CA ALA A 128 2.83 -23.69 7.24
C ALA A 128 3.90 -23.38 8.31
N ARG A 129 4.48 -24.41 8.94
CA ARG A 129 5.49 -24.25 10.01
C ARG A 129 6.66 -23.34 9.60
N VAL A 130 7.08 -23.43 8.34
CA VAL A 130 8.16 -22.56 7.81
C VAL A 130 7.73 -21.11 7.75
N VAL A 131 6.47 -20.83 7.44
CA VAL A 131 5.91 -19.47 7.44
C VAL A 131 5.86 -18.91 8.85
N SER A 132 5.48 -19.72 9.85
CA SER A 132 5.51 -19.30 11.27
C SER A 132 6.91 -18.96 11.75
N LEU A 133 7.92 -19.75 11.34
CA LEU A 133 9.32 -19.45 11.64
C LEU A 133 9.77 -18.12 10.99
N ALA A 134 9.42 -17.90 9.72
CA ALA A 134 9.73 -16.66 9.03
C ALA A 134 9.08 -15.43 9.72
N ILE A 135 7.85 -15.55 10.20
CA ILE A 135 7.17 -14.49 10.97
C ILE A 135 7.93 -14.19 12.26
N LEU A 136 8.35 -15.22 13.01
CA LEU A 136 9.13 -15.05 14.24
C LEU A 136 10.43 -14.28 13.98
N ILE A 137 11.16 -14.65 12.93
CA ILE A 137 12.40 -13.97 12.53
C ILE A 137 12.10 -12.51 12.14
N ALA A 138 11.00 -12.25 11.40
CA ALA A 138 10.59 -10.90 11.02
C ALA A 138 10.21 -10.04 12.24
N ILE A 139 9.50 -10.62 13.24
CA ILE A 139 9.17 -9.94 14.50
C ILE A 139 10.44 -9.56 15.26
N MET A 140 11.43 -10.43 15.31
CA MET A 140 12.73 -10.11 15.93
C MET A 140 13.41 -8.95 15.20
N GLY A 141 13.45 -8.97 13.87
CA GLY A 141 14.03 -7.89 13.07
C GLY A 141 13.35 -6.54 13.32
N VAL A 142 12.01 -6.51 13.27
CA VAL A 142 11.22 -5.31 13.57
C VAL A 142 11.41 -4.89 15.03
N GLY A 143 11.46 -5.83 15.96
CA GLY A 143 11.73 -5.53 17.38
C GLY A 143 13.05 -4.81 17.59
N ILE A 144 14.11 -5.23 16.88
CA ILE A 144 15.41 -4.55 16.89
C ILE A 144 15.29 -3.13 16.34
N LEU A 145 14.58 -2.95 15.19
CA LEU A 145 14.38 -1.62 14.61
C LEU A 145 13.58 -0.69 15.56
N VAL A 146 12.52 -1.22 16.19
CA VAL A 146 11.74 -0.48 17.19
C VAL A 146 12.60 -0.09 18.40
N TYR A 147 13.44 -1.01 18.88
CA TYR A 147 14.35 -0.72 20.00
C TYR A 147 15.33 0.42 19.66
N GLN A 148 15.80 0.48 18.40
CA GLN A 148 16.72 1.52 17.95
C GLN A 148 16.05 2.92 17.88
N THR A 149 14.73 3.01 17.69
CA THR A 149 14.02 4.31 17.67
C THR A 149 13.98 4.97 19.06
N GLY A 150 14.10 4.20 20.14
CA GLY A 150 14.15 4.72 21.52
C GLY A 150 12.84 5.31 22.07
N HIS A 151 11.75 5.30 21.30
CA HIS A 151 10.42 5.79 21.71
C HIS A 151 9.31 4.93 21.15
N PHE A 152 8.07 5.14 21.66
CA PHE A 152 6.90 4.38 21.18
C PHE A 152 6.56 4.76 19.73
N PRO A 153 6.57 3.80 18.77
CA PRO A 153 6.49 4.09 17.35
C PRO A 153 5.04 4.30 16.88
N LEU A 154 4.39 5.39 17.33
CA LEU A 154 2.97 5.65 17.05
C LEU A 154 2.68 5.80 15.54
N ILE A 155 3.54 6.54 14.83
CA ILE A 155 3.43 6.73 13.38
C ILE A 155 3.53 5.37 12.67
N SER A 156 4.54 4.57 13.03
CA SER A 156 4.78 3.24 12.45
C SER A 156 3.59 2.31 12.66
N LEU A 157 3.04 2.27 13.88
CA LEU A 157 1.87 1.45 14.20
C LEU A 157 0.63 1.91 13.43
N THR A 158 0.41 3.23 13.34
CA THR A 158 -0.73 3.77 12.58
C THR A 158 -0.64 3.39 11.12
N LEU A 159 0.53 3.50 10.49
CA LEU A 159 0.76 3.08 9.13
C LEU A 159 0.52 1.58 8.95
N ALA A 160 1.09 0.75 9.82
CA ALA A 160 0.97 -0.70 9.73
C ALA A 160 -0.46 -1.20 9.94
N LEU A 161 -1.15 -0.69 10.95
CA LEU A 161 -2.53 -1.06 11.26
C LEU A 161 -3.50 -0.58 10.19
N SER A 162 -3.42 0.69 9.79
CA SER A 162 -4.33 1.25 8.77
C SER A 162 -4.26 0.49 7.46
N PHE A 163 -3.04 0.17 6.96
CA PHE A 163 -2.88 -0.62 5.74
C PHE A 163 -3.26 -2.10 5.91
N GLY A 164 -2.92 -2.70 7.05
CA GLY A 164 -3.29 -4.08 7.34
C GLY A 164 -4.80 -4.29 7.39
N PHE A 165 -5.53 -3.43 8.09
CA PHE A 165 -7.00 -3.46 8.13
C PHE A 165 -7.62 -3.10 6.78
N TYR A 166 -7.05 -2.14 6.03
CA TYR A 166 -7.47 -1.84 4.67
C TYR A 166 -7.41 -3.10 3.79
N GLY A 167 -6.28 -3.83 3.79
CA GLY A 167 -6.13 -5.07 3.03
C GLY A 167 -7.13 -6.14 3.43
N LEU A 168 -7.40 -6.30 4.73
CA LEU A 168 -8.39 -7.22 5.27
C LEU A 168 -9.81 -6.89 4.77
N LEU A 169 -10.24 -5.62 4.89
CA LEU A 169 -11.55 -5.17 4.43
C LEU A 169 -11.68 -5.31 2.92
N LYS A 170 -10.65 -4.92 2.18
CA LYS A 170 -10.60 -5.04 0.73
C LYS A 170 -10.78 -6.47 0.24
N LYS A 171 -10.22 -7.47 0.95
CA LYS A 171 -10.39 -8.89 0.63
C LYS A 171 -11.86 -9.34 0.81
N SER A 172 -12.61 -8.74 1.71
CA SER A 172 -14.02 -9.07 1.97
C SER A 172 -15.01 -8.44 0.98
N ILE A 173 -14.55 -7.50 0.14
CA ILE A 173 -15.40 -6.75 -0.79
C ILE A 173 -15.55 -7.53 -2.10
N SER A 174 -16.79 -7.79 -2.50
CA SER A 174 -17.14 -8.52 -3.74
C SER A 174 -17.24 -7.65 -5.00
N LEU A 175 -17.02 -6.33 -4.87
CA LEU A 175 -17.06 -5.39 -5.99
C LEU A 175 -15.85 -5.56 -6.92
N SER A 176 -15.98 -5.13 -8.16
CA SER A 176 -14.82 -5.08 -9.08
C SER A 176 -13.74 -4.15 -8.53
N SER A 177 -12.46 -4.47 -8.78
CA SER A 177 -11.35 -3.74 -8.16
C SER A 177 -11.27 -2.30 -8.66
N ASP A 178 -11.56 -2.08 -9.94
CA ASP A 178 -11.59 -0.79 -10.58
C ASP A 178 -12.75 0.10 -10.05
N PHE A 179 -13.96 -0.46 -9.92
CA PHE A 179 -15.07 0.28 -9.31
C PHE A 179 -14.79 0.61 -7.83
N SER A 180 -14.27 -0.35 -7.08
CA SER A 180 -13.87 -0.17 -5.69
C SER A 180 -12.86 0.98 -5.54
N MET A 181 -11.86 1.07 -6.42
CA MET A 181 -10.89 2.15 -6.45
C MET A 181 -11.52 3.52 -6.71
N LEU A 182 -12.45 3.60 -7.67
CA LEU A 182 -13.21 4.83 -7.94
C LEU A 182 -13.98 5.27 -6.70
N VAL A 183 -14.69 4.36 -6.04
CA VAL A 183 -15.49 4.67 -4.84
C VAL A 183 -14.61 5.15 -3.69
N GLU A 184 -13.48 4.47 -3.44
CA GLU A 184 -12.52 4.88 -2.40
C GLU A 184 -12.03 6.31 -2.62
N SER A 185 -11.58 6.60 -3.83
CA SER A 185 -11.11 7.95 -4.17
C SER A 185 -12.23 8.98 -4.13
N SER A 186 -13.45 8.61 -4.54
CA SER A 186 -14.62 9.51 -4.53
C SER A 186 -15.08 9.87 -3.11
N PHE A 187 -14.94 8.96 -2.13
CA PHE A 187 -15.23 9.29 -0.72
C PHE A 187 -14.26 10.34 -0.15
N ILE A 188 -13.03 10.38 -0.65
CA ILE A 188 -12.00 11.31 -0.17
C ILE A 188 -11.97 12.62 -0.98
N ALA A 189 -12.41 12.58 -2.25
CA ALA A 189 -12.36 13.72 -3.16
C ALA A 189 -13.01 15.01 -2.61
N PRO A 190 -14.16 14.99 -1.90
CA PRO A 190 -14.71 16.20 -1.29
C PRO A 190 -13.77 16.87 -0.30
N PHE A 191 -13.06 16.09 0.52
CA PHE A 191 -12.07 16.60 1.49
C PHE A 191 -10.85 17.17 0.76
N ALA A 192 -10.39 16.51 -0.30
CA ALA A 192 -9.30 17.02 -1.14
C ALA A 192 -9.69 18.35 -1.82
N LEU A 193 -10.91 18.48 -2.33
CA LEU A 193 -11.42 19.71 -2.91
C LEU A 193 -11.53 20.83 -1.87
N ILE A 194 -12.05 20.54 -0.68
CA ILE A 194 -12.11 21.52 0.42
C ILE A 194 -10.70 21.98 0.77
N TYR A 195 -9.73 21.07 0.83
CA TYR A 195 -8.35 21.45 1.09
C TYR A 195 -7.81 22.38 -0.01
N ILE A 196 -7.96 22.02 -1.28
CA ILE A 196 -7.46 22.83 -2.42
C ILE A 196 -8.09 24.24 -2.42
N VAL A 197 -9.39 24.34 -2.12
CA VAL A 197 -10.10 25.63 -2.20
C VAL A 197 -9.81 26.54 -1.01
N PHE A 198 -9.70 25.97 0.20
CA PHE A 198 -9.67 26.77 1.42
C PHE A 198 -8.31 26.79 2.15
N PHE A 199 -7.44 25.81 1.91
CA PHE A 199 -6.23 25.62 2.70
C PHE A 199 -4.94 25.55 1.87
N ALA A 200 -5.02 25.24 0.56
CA ALA A 200 -3.83 25.19 -0.29
C ALA A 200 -3.21 26.59 -0.42
N LYS A 201 -1.89 26.63 -0.32
CA LYS A 201 -1.10 27.87 -0.50
C LYS A 201 -0.64 28.04 -1.92
N ASP A 202 -0.67 26.96 -2.71
CA ASP A 202 -0.20 26.86 -4.08
C ASP A 202 -1.32 26.30 -4.97
N PHE A 203 -1.42 26.83 -6.18
CA PHE A 203 -2.44 26.44 -7.16
C PHE A 203 -1.79 25.87 -8.42
N LEU A 204 -2.60 25.22 -9.29
CA LEU A 204 -2.09 24.68 -10.56
C LEU A 204 -1.41 25.73 -11.43
N THR A 205 -1.78 27.00 -11.30
CA THR A 205 -1.18 28.12 -12.02
C THR A 205 0.26 28.44 -11.61
N ASP A 206 0.65 27.99 -10.42
CA ASP A 206 1.97 28.28 -9.85
C ASP A 206 3.02 27.23 -10.28
N TYR A 207 2.56 26.13 -10.91
CA TYR A 207 3.41 25.01 -11.29
C TYR A 207 3.90 25.11 -12.72
N ASN A 208 5.14 24.66 -12.94
CA ASN A 208 5.68 24.52 -14.28
C ASN A 208 5.05 23.32 -15.02
N ILE A 209 5.25 23.27 -16.36
CA ILE A 209 4.65 22.24 -17.23
C ILE A 209 5.02 20.81 -16.77
N LEU A 210 6.27 20.58 -16.34
CA LEU A 210 6.70 19.26 -15.86
C LEU A 210 5.94 18.85 -14.60
N GLN A 211 5.79 19.77 -13.64
CA GLN A 211 5.03 19.53 -12.41
C GLN A 211 3.55 19.24 -12.71
N LEU A 212 2.94 19.99 -13.62
CA LEU A 212 1.56 19.76 -14.06
C LEU A 212 1.36 18.38 -14.69
N VAL A 213 2.28 17.97 -15.58
CA VAL A 213 2.26 16.65 -16.20
C VAL A 213 2.41 15.56 -15.13
N LEU A 214 3.39 15.70 -14.23
CA LEU A 214 3.60 14.74 -13.15
C LEU A 214 2.37 14.68 -12.22
N LEU A 215 1.79 15.81 -11.80
CA LEU A 215 0.56 15.81 -11.00
C LEU A 215 -0.59 15.09 -11.72
N SER A 216 -0.78 15.36 -13.00
CA SER A 216 -1.84 14.70 -13.79
C SER A 216 -1.62 13.18 -13.89
N LEU A 217 -0.38 12.73 -14.06
CA LEU A 217 -0.02 11.30 -14.10
C LEU A 217 -0.15 10.64 -12.72
N SER A 218 -0.17 11.40 -11.62
CA SER A 218 -0.26 10.86 -10.27
C SER A 218 -1.48 9.99 -10.04
N GLY A 219 -2.58 10.25 -10.74
CA GLY A 219 -3.78 9.43 -10.73
C GLY A 219 -3.52 8.01 -11.24
N ILE A 220 -2.89 7.89 -12.41
CA ILE A 220 -2.53 6.59 -13.02
C ILE A 220 -1.52 5.86 -12.13
N ILE A 221 -0.49 6.57 -11.69
CA ILE A 221 0.59 6.05 -10.84
C ILE A 221 0.04 5.53 -9.50
N THR A 222 -0.99 6.16 -8.96
CA THR A 222 -1.70 5.70 -7.75
C THR A 222 -2.61 4.50 -8.06
N ALA A 223 -3.37 4.56 -9.15
CA ALA A 223 -4.40 3.56 -9.46
C ALA A 223 -3.78 2.21 -9.82
N VAL A 224 -2.74 2.17 -10.64
CA VAL A 224 -2.18 0.91 -11.16
C VAL A 224 -1.72 -0.03 -10.05
N PRO A 225 -0.84 0.35 -9.10
CA PRO A 225 -0.42 -0.56 -8.04
C PRO A 225 -1.58 -1.01 -7.12
N LEU A 226 -2.52 -0.10 -6.83
CA LEU A 226 -3.68 -0.43 -5.99
C LEU A 226 -4.63 -1.41 -6.67
N LEU A 227 -4.84 -1.30 -7.98
CA LEU A 227 -5.62 -2.27 -8.75
C LEU A 227 -4.95 -3.63 -8.77
N LEU A 228 -3.63 -3.67 -8.99
CA LEU A 228 -2.85 -4.91 -8.94
C LEU A 228 -2.92 -5.56 -7.56
N PHE A 229 -2.77 -4.79 -6.49
CA PHE A 229 -2.91 -5.26 -5.11
C PHE A 229 -4.32 -5.79 -4.84
N ALA A 230 -5.36 -5.03 -5.19
CA ALA A 230 -6.75 -5.44 -4.99
C ALA A 230 -7.10 -6.75 -5.72
N GLU A 231 -6.56 -6.95 -6.93
CA GLU A 231 -6.69 -8.21 -7.66
C GLU A 231 -5.83 -9.34 -7.05
N ALA A 232 -4.65 -9.01 -6.52
CA ALA A 232 -3.77 -9.98 -5.87
C ALA A 232 -4.42 -10.59 -4.63
N ILE A 233 -4.95 -9.77 -3.71
CA ILE A 233 -5.57 -10.26 -2.46
C ILE A 233 -6.88 -11.03 -2.67
N LYS A 234 -7.56 -10.83 -3.80
CA LYS A 234 -8.72 -11.64 -4.19
C LYS A 234 -8.33 -13.03 -4.69
N ARG A 235 -7.11 -13.21 -5.19
CA ARG A 235 -6.64 -14.40 -5.89
C ARG A 235 -5.68 -15.24 -5.07
N ALA A 236 -4.95 -14.63 -4.13
CA ALA A 236 -3.97 -15.29 -3.28
C ALA A 236 -4.28 -15.10 -1.79
N PRO A 237 -3.80 -15.99 -0.92
CA PRO A 237 -3.88 -15.84 0.52
C PRO A 237 -3.20 -14.56 0.99
N LEU A 238 -3.81 -13.89 2.00
CA LEU A 238 -3.30 -12.60 2.48
C LEU A 238 -1.94 -12.75 3.19
N ASN A 239 -1.67 -13.90 3.81
CA ASN A 239 -0.37 -14.19 4.42
C ASN A 239 0.77 -14.22 3.40
N ILE A 240 0.53 -14.75 2.20
CA ILE A 240 1.53 -14.76 1.11
C ILE A 240 1.75 -13.33 0.59
N ILE A 241 0.66 -12.61 0.34
CA ILE A 241 0.73 -11.21 -0.09
C ILE A 241 1.42 -10.34 0.96
N GLY A 242 1.17 -10.59 2.26
CA GLY A 242 1.84 -9.93 3.37
C GLY A 242 3.37 -10.11 3.34
N PHE A 243 3.88 -11.31 3.03
CA PHE A 243 5.34 -11.49 2.87
C PHE A 243 5.91 -10.82 1.63
N ILE A 244 5.20 -10.87 0.50
CA ILE A 244 5.61 -10.19 -0.74
C ILE A 244 5.74 -8.68 -0.52
N GLN A 245 4.97 -8.14 0.41
CA GLN A 245 4.99 -6.71 0.78
C GLN A 245 6.38 -6.22 1.22
N TYR A 246 7.23 -7.08 1.80
CA TYR A 246 8.60 -6.70 2.19
C TYR A 246 9.48 -6.24 1.02
N ILE A 247 9.10 -6.53 -0.21
CA ILE A 247 9.79 -6.05 -1.42
C ILE A 247 9.73 -4.53 -1.50
N ASN A 248 8.59 -3.93 -1.17
CA ASN A 248 8.42 -2.49 -1.20
C ASN A 248 9.45 -1.74 -0.32
N PRO A 249 9.50 -1.93 1.02
CA PRO A 249 10.50 -1.24 1.84
C PRO A 249 11.94 -1.65 1.51
N THR A 250 12.17 -2.88 1.03
CA THR A 250 13.51 -3.29 0.59
C THR A 250 13.97 -2.48 -0.63
N ILE A 251 13.11 -2.28 -1.64
CA ILE A 251 13.42 -1.43 -2.78
C ILE A 251 13.64 0.01 -2.32
N GLN A 252 12.77 0.55 -1.45
CA GLN A 252 12.91 1.92 -0.93
C GLN A 252 14.23 2.10 -0.19
N LEU A 253 14.65 1.13 0.64
CA LEU A 253 15.93 1.15 1.33
C LEU A 253 17.10 1.15 0.33
N LEU A 254 17.07 0.30 -0.70
CA LEU A 254 18.09 0.29 -1.73
C LEU A 254 18.17 1.63 -2.49
N LEU A 255 17.03 2.23 -2.79
CA LEU A 255 16.98 3.56 -3.42
C LEU A 255 17.53 4.65 -2.49
N ALA A 256 17.19 4.61 -1.20
CA ALA A 256 17.72 5.54 -0.20
C ALA A 256 19.24 5.49 -0.15
N LEU A 257 19.82 4.29 -0.09
CA LEU A 257 21.27 4.10 -0.01
C LEU A 257 22.01 4.45 -1.31
N PHE A 258 21.57 3.88 -2.43
CA PHE A 258 22.32 3.95 -3.69
C PHE A 258 21.98 5.18 -4.51
N ILE A 259 20.74 5.65 -4.49
CA ILE A 259 20.29 6.78 -5.31
C ILE A 259 20.27 8.08 -4.49
N PHE A 260 19.71 8.04 -3.26
CA PHE A 260 19.61 9.24 -2.42
C PHE A 260 20.84 9.42 -1.52
N LYS A 261 21.72 8.41 -1.44
CA LYS A 261 22.96 8.39 -0.66
C LYS A 261 22.75 8.71 0.83
N GLU A 262 21.63 8.23 1.37
CA GLU A 262 21.34 8.32 2.79
C GLU A 262 22.22 7.33 3.57
N THR A 263 22.55 7.65 4.82
CA THR A 263 23.37 6.80 5.69
C THR A 263 22.47 5.97 6.61
N ILE A 264 22.75 4.67 6.71
CA ILE A 264 22.08 3.80 7.69
C ILE A 264 22.85 3.87 9.02
N VAL A 265 22.11 3.92 10.13
CA VAL A 265 22.68 3.74 11.47
C VAL A 265 23.08 2.28 11.64
N SER A 266 24.29 2.04 12.18
CA SER A 266 24.85 0.67 12.28
C SER A 266 23.96 -0.32 13.04
N GLY A 267 23.16 0.15 14.01
CA GLY A 267 22.21 -0.67 14.76
C GLY A 267 21.02 -1.17 13.91
N GLU A 268 20.59 -0.40 12.91
CA GLU A 268 19.45 -0.77 12.05
C GLU A 268 19.81 -1.90 11.08
N ILE A 269 21.10 -2.03 10.70
CA ILE A 269 21.57 -3.07 9.78
C ILE A 269 21.21 -4.47 10.31
N ILE A 270 21.33 -4.69 11.61
CA ILE A 270 20.99 -5.97 12.23
C ILE A 270 19.51 -6.28 12.04
N GLY A 271 18.63 -5.32 12.27
CA GLY A 271 17.19 -5.46 12.05
C GLY A 271 16.85 -5.81 10.60
N PHE A 272 17.47 -5.14 9.62
CA PHE A 272 17.30 -5.44 8.20
C PHE A 272 17.79 -6.84 7.83
N ILE A 273 18.92 -7.30 8.37
CA ILE A 273 19.43 -8.67 8.14
C ILE A 273 18.38 -9.70 8.61
N PHE A 274 17.78 -9.53 9.79
CA PHE A 274 16.73 -10.43 10.28
C PHE A 274 15.51 -10.42 9.35
N ILE A 275 15.09 -9.27 8.85
CA ILE A 275 13.95 -9.18 7.91
C ILE A 275 14.27 -9.88 6.59
N TRP A 276 15.44 -9.67 6.02
CA TRP A 276 15.85 -10.35 4.79
C TRP A 276 15.99 -11.86 4.98
N LEU A 277 16.50 -12.29 6.14
CA LEU A 277 16.52 -13.71 6.51
C LEU A 277 15.11 -14.30 6.59
N ALA A 278 14.16 -13.56 7.17
CA ALA A 278 12.75 -13.97 7.19
C ALA A 278 12.16 -14.13 5.78
N ILE A 279 12.45 -13.19 4.89
CA ILE A 279 12.02 -13.26 3.47
C ILE A 279 12.62 -14.49 2.79
N LEU A 280 13.90 -14.78 3.02
CA LEU A 280 14.59 -15.94 2.46
C LEU A 280 13.94 -17.25 2.96
N VAL A 281 13.76 -17.41 4.27
CA VAL A 281 13.11 -18.58 4.90
C VAL A 281 11.69 -18.77 4.36
N PHE A 282 10.92 -17.69 4.25
CA PHE A 282 9.57 -17.73 3.64
C PHE A 282 9.61 -18.20 2.20
N SER A 283 10.50 -17.63 1.37
CA SER A 283 10.62 -17.96 -0.06
C SER A 283 10.96 -19.43 -0.27
N ILE A 284 11.91 -19.97 0.50
CA ILE A 284 12.29 -21.40 0.49
C ILE A 284 11.07 -22.26 0.88
N GLY A 285 10.33 -21.88 1.93
CA GLY A 285 9.14 -22.60 2.38
C GLY A 285 8.03 -22.63 1.33
N GLN A 286 7.81 -21.52 0.62
CA GLN A 286 6.82 -21.46 -0.45
C GLN A 286 7.20 -22.33 -1.65
N VAL A 287 8.45 -22.27 -2.09
CA VAL A 287 8.96 -23.13 -3.18
C VAL A 287 8.81 -24.62 -2.81
N HIS A 288 9.20 -25.01 -1.59
CA HIS A 288 9.04 -26.39 -1.13
C HIS A 288 7.57 -26.84 -1.12
N THR A 289 6.66 -25.99 -0.68
CA THR A 289 5.21 -26.26 -0.66
C THR A 289 4.65 -26.41 -2.08
N MET A 290 5.09 -25.58 -3.03
CA MET A 290 4.69 -25.65 -4.42
C MET A 290 5.17 -26.95 -5.10
N LEU A 291 6.40 -27.36 -4.84
CA LEU A 291 6.99 -28.60 -5.37
C LEU A 291 6.26 -29.85 -4.82
N LYS A 292 5.83 -29.83 -3.54
CA LYS A 292 5.03 -30.92 -2.95
C LYS A 292 3.61 -31.03 -3.50
N LYS A 293 2.99 -29.91 -3.91
CA LYS A 293 1.64 -29.91 -4.51
C LYS A 293 1.63 -30.25 -6.01
N GLY A 294 2.78 -30.27 -6.64
CA GLY A 294 2.95 -30.61 -8.05
C GLY A 294 3.23 -32.11 -8.31
N LYS A 295 3.46 -32.85 -7.24
CA LYS A 295 3.52 -34.33 -7.23
C LYS A 295 2.17 -34.89 -6.73
#